data_81fcf6f728586ff621f2b5c00a287e95
#
_entry.id   81fcf6f728586ff621f2b5c00a287e95
#
_cell.length_a   1.000
_cell.length_b   1.000
_cell.length_c   1.000
_cell.angle_alpha   90.00
_cell.angle_beta   90.00
_cell.angle_gamma   90.00
#
_symmetry.space_group_name_H-M   'P 1'
#
loop_
_entity.id
_entity.type
_entity.pdbx_description
1 polymer ?
#
loop_
_entity_poly.entity_id
_entity_poly.type
_entity_poly.pdbx_seq_one_letter_code
_entity_poly.pdbx_strand_id
1 'polypeptide(L)'
;MEFTRETQGDILVITVNLFRATMKEADNFKHTLVSEIEQGWKKIVVDLSYCEFIDSTFLGALVVSLKKVTSMGGDLRLVGFQPSVHSMFELTRMYRVFESFKSQEEAIKSFS
;
A
#
# COMPACT_ATOMS: atom_id res chain seq x y z
N MET A 1 -14.84 8.47 0.98
CA MET A 1 -14.24 7.20 1.40
C MET A 1 -12.73 7.36 1.56
N GLU A 2 -12.24 6.86 2.65
CA GLU A 2 -10.78 6.93 2.93
C GLU A 2 -9.98 6.01 2.01
N PHE A 3 -10.56 4.89 1.65
CA PHE A 3 -9.90 3.91 0.79
C PHE A 3 -10.85 3.51 -0.33
N THR A 4 -10.36 3.57 -1.55
CA THR A 4 -11.12 3.18 -2.73
C THR A 4 -10.50 1.93 -3.32
N ARG A 5 -11.31 0.93 -3.67
CA ARG A 5 -10.82 -0.30 -4.27
C ARG A 5 -11.26 -0.40 -5.72
N GLU A 6 -10.34 -0.86 -6.55
CA GLU A 6 -10.61 -1.17 -7.95
C GLU A 6 -9.91 -2.48 -8.28
N THR A 7 -10.42 -3.20 -9.25
CA THR A 7 -9.78 -4.43 -9.69
C THR A 7 -9.44 -4.35 -11.17
N GLN A 8 -8.33 -4.94 -11.54
CA GLN A 8 -7.92 -5.07 -12.93
C GLN A 8 -7.36 -6.48 -13.11
N GLY A 9 -8.17 -7.36 -13.69
CA GLY A 9 -7.84 -8.77 -13.76
C GLY A 9 -7.71 -9.37 -12.36
N ASP A 10 -6.57 -9.96 -12.06
CA ASP A 10 -6.28 -10.54 -10.75
C ASP A 10 -5.52 -9.59 -9.82
N ILE A 11 -5.49 -8.29 -10.16
CA ILE A 11 -4.80 -7.27 -9.37
C ILE A 11 -5.83 -6.38 -8.67
N LEU A 12 -5.65 -6.19 -7.37
CA LEU A 12 -6.45 -5.27 -6.57
C LEU A 12 -5.67 -3.98 -6.37
N VAL A 13 -6.31 -2.84 -6.66
CA VAL A 13 -5.73 -1.52 -6.44
C VAL A 13 -6.50 -0.84 -5.32
N ILE A 14 -5.80 -0.47 -4.26
CA ILE A 14 -6.35 0.30 -3.14
C ILE A 14 -5.75 1.69 -3.19
N THR A 15 -6.59 2.70 -3.35
CA THR A 15 -6.16 4.10 -3.31
C THR A 15 -6.45 4.66 -1.92
N VAL A 16 -5.42 5.25 -1.32
CA VAL A 16 -5.52 5.89 -0.01
C VAL A 16 -5.87 7.37 -0.23
N ASN A 17 -7.12 7.73 0.04
CA ASN A 17 -7.63 9.08 -0.19
C ASN A 17 -7.49 9.93 1.09
N LEU A 18 -6.28 9.98 1.63
CA LEU A 18 -5.96 10.69 2.85
C LEU A 18 -4.77 11.60 2.60
N PHE A 19 -4.94 12.87 2.92
CA PHE A 19 -3.83 13.82 2.91
C PHE A 19 -2.79 13.43 3.97
N ARG A 20 -3.28 13.04 5.16
CA ARG A 20 -2.46 12.56 6.26
C ARG A 20 -2.93 11.16 6.65
N ALA A 21 -2.07 10.19 6.44
CA ALA A 21 -2.35 8.80 6.82
C ALA A 21 -1.63 8.52 8.15
N THR A 22 -2.39 8.40 9.22
CA THR A 22 -1.84 8.36 10.58
C THR A 22 -2.40 7.20 11.39
N MET A 23 -2.02 7.15 12.66
CA MET A 23 -2.53 6.16 13.60
C MET A 23 -4.07 6.15 13.67
N LYS A 24 -4.73 7.26 13.34
CA LYS A 24 -6.20 7.32 13.35
C LYS A 24 -6.81 6.37 12.32
N GLU A 25 -6.18 6.21 11.17
CA GLU A 25 -6.69 5.38 10.08
C GLU A 25 -5.99 4.03 9.97
N ALA A 26 -4.89 3.83 10.71
CA ALA A 26 -4.03 2.67 10.54
C ALA A 26 -4.75 1.33 10.76
N ASP A 27 -5.56 1.23 11.81
CA ASP A 27 -6.27 -0.01 12.11
C ASP A 27 -7.32 -0.32 11.04
N ASN A 28 -8.06 0.70 10.60
CA ASN A 28 -9.06 0.53 9.56
C ASN A 28 -8.42 0.13 8.23
N PHE A 29 -7.29 0.74 7.90
CA PHE A 29 -6.53 0.39 6.69
C PHE A 29 -6.05 -1.06 6.75
N LYS A 30 -5.43 -1.45 7.86
CA LYS A 30 -4.93 -2.82 8.07
C LYS A 30 -6.07 -3.82 7.94
N HIS A 31 -7.21 -3.55 8.59
CA HIS A 31 -8.36 -4.43 8.54
C HIS A 31 -8.88 -4.57 7.10
N THR A 32 -8.94 -3.47 6.35
CA THR A 32 -9.36 -3.48 4.96
C THR A 32 -8.44 -4.36 4.11
N LEU A 33 -7.13 -4.17 4.22
CA LEU A 33 -6.17 -4.94 3.44
C LEU A 33 -6.15 -6.42 3.82
N VAL A 34 -6.14 -6.73 5.09
CA VAL A 34 -6.12 -8.12 5.57
C VAL A 34 -7.40 -8.85 5.12
N SER A 35 -8.54 -8.17 5.18
CA SER A 35 -9.81 -8.74 4.73
C SER A 35 -9.77 -9.09 3.23
N GLU A 36 -9.23 -8.19 2.40
CA GLU A 36 -9.09 -8.46 0.96
C GLU A 36 -8.14 -9.63 0.71
N ILE A 37 -7.03 -9.67 1.43
CA ILE A 37 -6.05 -10.76 1.29
C ILE A 37 -6.68 -12.11 1.67
N GLU A 38 -7.47 -12.13 2.72
CA GLU A 38 -8.16 -13.34 3.17
C GLU A 38 -9.22 -13.81 2.18
N GLN A 39 -9.75 -12.89 1.36
CA GLN A 39 -10.67 -13.22 0.28
C GLN A 39 -9.97 -13.76 -0.97
N GLY A 40 -8.64 -13.79 -0.98
CA GLY A 40 -7.87 -14.40 -2.05
C GLY A 40 -7.06 -13.46 -2.92
N TRP A 41 -7.11 -12.15 -2.66
CA TRP A 41 -6.31 -11.19 -3.43
C TRP A 41 -4.83 -11.33 -3.06
N LYS A 42 -3.99 -11.62 -4.06
CA LYS A 42 -2.55 -11.84 -3.86
C LYS A 42 -1.68 -10.81 -4.54
N LYS A 43 -2.21 -10.11 -5.53
CA LYS A 43 -1.49 -9.06 -6.25
C LYS A 43 -2.15 -7.73 -5.90
N ILE A 44 -1.49 -6.96 -5.04
CA ILE A 44 -2.07 -5.75 -4.48
C ILE A 44 -1.19 -4.55 -4.79
N VAL A 45 -1.83 -3.48 -5.26
CA VAL A 45 -1.20 -2.18 -5.46
C VAL A 45 -1.86 -1.21 -4.48
N VAL A 46 -1.05 -0.52 -3.69
CA VAL A 46 -1.54 0.54 -2.80
C VAL A 46 -1.03 1.87 -3.34
N ASP A 47 -1.95 2.74 -3.71
CA ASP A 47 -1.64 4.05 -4.26
C ASP A 47 -1.63 5.09 -3.14
N LEU A 48 -0.45 5.66 -2.88
CA LEU A 48 -0.22 6.67 -1.85
C LEU A 48 -0.02 8.07 -2.45
N SER A 49 -0.31 8.27 -3.74
CA SER A 49 0.00 9.53 -4.41
C SER A 49 -0.72 10.74 -3.84
N TYR A 50 -1.82 10.54 -3.14
CA TYR A 50 -2.57 11.64 -2.49
C TYR A 50 -2.09 11.93 -1.07
N CYS A 51 -1.24 11.07 -0.49
CA CYS A 51 -0.76 11.25 0.87
C CYS A 51 0.43 12.19 0.89
N GLU A 52 0.31 13.31 1.60
CA GLU A 52 1.45 14.18 1.82
C GLU A 52 2.20 13.84 3.11
N PHE A 53 1.58 13.10 4.00
CA PHE A 53 2.20 12.70 5.25
C PHE A 53 1.75 11.30 5.67
N ILE A 54 2.68 10.51 6.16
CA ILE A 54 2.40 9.18 6.71
C ILE A 54 3.20 9.06 8.01
N ASP A 55 2.58 8.54 9.07
CA ASP A 55 3.29 8.32 10.32
C ASP A 55 3.75 6.86 10.43
N SER A 56 4.54 6.57 11.48
CA SER A 56 5.10 5.25 11.68
C SER A 56 4.04 4.17 11.93
N THR A 57 2.90 4.54 12.50
CA THR A 57 1.83 3.59 12.78
C THR A 57 1.15 3.15 11.49
N PHE A 58 0.90 4.09 10.58
CA PHE A 58 0.33 3.75 9.28
C PHE A 58 1.33 2.95 8.44
N LEU A 59 2.60 3.32 8.50
CA LEU A 59 3.67 2.54 7.85
C LEU A 59 3.69 1.11 8.37
N GLY A 60 3.52 0.94 9.70
CA GLY A 60 3.41 -0.39 10.30
C GLY A 60 2.25 -1.20 9.75
N ALA A 61 1.11 -0.56 9.51
CA ALA A 61 -0.05 -1.23 8.90
C ALA A 61 0.26 -1.72 7.48
N LEU A 62 1.03 -0.94 6.71
CA LEU A 62 1.50 -1.38 5.39
C LEU A 62 2.41 -2.61 5.51
N VAL A 63 3.33 -2.60 6.47
CA VAL A 63 4.26 -3.71 6.68
C VAL A 63 3.50 -4.98 7.07
N VAL A 64 2.53 -4.88 7.98
CA VAL A 64 1.71 -6.02 8.39
C VAL A 64 0.95 -6.60 7.20
N SER A 65 0.38 -5.74 6.35
CA SER A 65 -0.34 -6.17 5.15
C SER A 65 0.59 -6.87 4.16
N LEU A 66 1.80 -6.35 3.97
CA LEU A 66 2.81 -6.98 3.12
C LEU A 66 3.16 -8.37 3.63
N LYS A 67 3.43 -8.50 4.94
CA LYS A 67 3.76 -9.79 5.54
C LYS A 67 2.63 -10.79 5.34
N LYS A 68 1.39 -10.34 5.51
CA LYS A 68 0.23 -11.22 5.35
C LYS A 68 0.14 -11.74 3.91
N VAL A 69 0.22 -10.85 2.92
CA VAL A 69 0.06 -11.27 1.53
C VAL A 69 1.24 -12.10 1.05
N THR A 70 2.47 -11.80 1.49
CA THR A 70 3.63 -12.60 1.11
C THR A 70 3.58 -13.99 1.72
N SER A 71 3.02 -14.14 2.93
CA SER A 71 2.84 -15.46 3.53
C SER A 71 1.86 -16.32 2.74
N MET A 72 1.03 -15.72 1.91
CA MET A 72 0.06 -16.42 1.06
C MET A 72 0.52 -16.50 -0.39
N GLY A 73 1.78 -16.21 -0.67
CA GLY A 73 2.35 -16.31 -2.01
C GLY A 73 2.12 -15.11 -2.90
N GLY A 74 1.72 -13.97 -2.33
CA GLY A 74 1.46 -12.76 -3.08
C GLY A 74 2.48 -11.65 -2.81
N ASP A 75 2.16 -10.45 -3.26
CA ASP A 75 2.98 -9.27 -3.02
C ASP A 75 2.11 -8.01 -2.97
N LEU A 76 2.64 -6.98 -2.30
CA LEU A 76 2.00 -5.67 -2.20
C LEU A 76 3.02 -4.63 -2.66
N ARG A 77 2.65 -3.85 -3.67
CA ARG A 77 3.51 -2.84 -4.28
C ARG A 77 2.90 -1.46 -4.12
N LEU A 78 3.75 -0.45 -4.04
CA LEU A 78 3.33 0.90 -3.70
C LEU A 78 3.48 1.84 -4.90
N VAL A 79 2.62 2.85 -4.95
CA VAL A 79 2.61 3.84 -6.03
C VAL A 79 2.60 5.24 -5.45
N GLY A 80 3.44 6.09 -6.04
CA GLY A 80 3.33 7.53 -5.89
C GLY A 80 3.69 8.06 -4.53
N PHE A 81 4.93 8.52 -4.36
CA PHE A 81 5.36 9.13 -3.11
C PHE A 81 5.46 10.64 -3.26
N GLN A 82 4.72 11.37 -2.44
CA GLN A 82 4.96 12.78 -2.21
C GLN A 82 6.32 12.93 -1.49
N PRO A 83 6.97 14.11 -1.57
CA PRO A 83 8.32 14.26 -1.02
C PRO A 83 8.49 13.82 0.43
N SER A 84 7.54 14.16 1.31
CA SER A 84 7.66 13.80 2.72
C SER A 84 7.50 12.29 2.94
N VAL A 85 6.62 11.64 2.18
CA VAL A 85 6.44 10.19 2.25
C VAL A 85 7.68 9.49 1.70
N HIS A 86 8.23 10.00 0.60
CA HIS A 86 9.47 9.49 0.03
C HIS A 86 10.61 9.55 1.06
N SER A 87 10.76 10.70 1.75
CA SER A 87 11.77 10.86 2.79
C SER A 87 11.60 9.85 3.92
N MET A 88 10.37 9.59 4.35
CA MET A 88 10.13 8.60 5.39
C MET A 88 10.54 7.20 4.95
N PHE A 89 10.24 6.83 3.71
CA PHE A 89 10.65 5.53 3.18
C PHE A 89 12.17 5.41 3.08
N GLU A 90 12.86 6.50 2.72
CA GLU A 90 14.32 6.54 2.70
C GLU A 90 14.92 6.40 4.10
N LEU A 91 14.43 7.20 5.05
CA LEU A 91 14.96 7.21 6.42
C LEU A 91 14.71 5.89 7.14
N THR A 92 13.59 5.24 6.90
CA THR A 92 13.26 3.97 7.54
C THR A 92 13.74 2.77 6.75
N ARG A 93 14.37 2.99 5.59
CA ARG A 93 14.85 1.96 4.67
C ARG A 93 13.75 1.02 4.17
N MET A 94 12.53 1.50 4.12
CA MET A 94 11.40 0.71 3.62
C MET A 94 11.49 0.43 2.12
N TYR A 95 12.33 1.16 1.39
CA TYR A 95 12.62 0.85 -0.01
C TYR A 95 13.25 -0.55 -0.17
N ARG A 96 13.79 -1.14 0.89
CA ARG A 96 14.32 -2.52 0.87
C ARG A 96 13.20 -3.55 1.02
N VAL A 97 12.06 -3.13 1.51
CA VAL A 97 10.94 -4.02 1.87
C VAL A 97 9.85 -3.95 0.81
N PHE A 98 9.57 -2.75 0.29
CA PHE A 98 8.53 -2.54 -0.71
C PHE A 98 9.11 -2.14 -2.06
N GLU A 99 8.57 -2.70 -3.13
CA GLU A 99 8.77 -2.13 -4.45
C GLU A 99 7.81 -0.97 -4.65
N SER A 100 8.29 0.12 -5.23
CA SER A 100 7.48 1.31 -5.47
C SER A 100 7.61 1.78 -6.92
N PHE A 101 6.55 2.44 -7.40
CA PHE A 101 6.43 2.85 -8.78
C PHE A 101 5.84 4.27 -8.83
N LYS A 102 6.05 4.96 -9.95
CA LYS A 102 5.56 6.32 -10.12
C LYS A 102 4.08 6.37 -10.49
N SER A 103 3.56 5.29 -11.09
CA SER A 103 2.16 5.24 -11.54
C SER A 103 1.55 3.89 -11.26
N GLN A 104 0.22 3.86 -11.21
CA GLN A 104 -0.53 2.60 -11.09
C GLN A 104 -0.24 1.69 -12.27
N GLU A 105 -0.14 2.25 -13.48
CA GLU A 105 0.13 1.47 -14.69
C GLU A 105 1.45 0.70 -14.56
N GLU A 106 2.52 1.36 -14.12
CA GLU A 106 3.79 0.70 -13.94
C GLU A 106 3.73 -0.40 -12.88
N ALA A 107 3.05 -0.13 -11.76
CA ALA A 107 2.91 -1.10 -10.69
C ALA A 107 2.12 -2.34 -11.15
N ILE A 108 1.04 -2.12 -11.88
CA ILE A 108 0.22 -3.21 -12.42
C ILE A 108 1.04 -4.05 -13.40
N LYS A 109 1.77 -3.41 -14.31
CA LYS A 109 2.63 -4.10 -15.26
C LYS A 109 3.71 -4.93 -14.58
N SER A 110 4.19 -4.48 -13.43
CA SER A 110 5.27 -5.18 -12.72
C SER A 110 4.85 -6.57 -12.24
N PHE A 111 3.56 -6.85 -12.16
CA PHE A 111 3.04 -8.17 -11.81
C PHE A 111 2.94 -9.14 -13.01
N SER A 112 3.19 -8.66 -14.19
CA SER A 112 3.12 -9.50 -15.41
C SER A 112 4.36 -10.34 -15.62
#